data_f85f7c459a3789e43ac88d694decc527
#
_entry.id   f85f7c459a3789e43ac88d694decc527
#
_cell.length_a   1.000
_cell.length_b   1.000
_cell.length_c   1.000
_cell.angle_alpha   90.00
_cell.angle_beta   90.00
_cell.angle_gamma   90.00
#
_symmetry.space_group_name_H-M   'P 1'
#
loop_
_entity.id
_entity.type
_entity.pdbx_description
1 polymer ?
#
loop_
_entity_poly.entity_id
_entity_poly.type
_entity_poly.pdbx_seq_one_letter_code
_entity_poly.pdbx_strand_id
1 'polypeptide(L)'
;FRYKGKTIPALKGYDASEKVIYLGTFSKSIAPAIRLSYMVLPKPLLEAYEQKARFVNSTVSKVDQLIVQKFIEEGYYERHLNKTRALYKSRHDVLIEELRPMADICTISGENAGVHLLLTFQNGMTEEELIDRAAREDIRVYGLSDYRIKENCKEKATILLGYANLTEEQIRKAARLLRDCWIE
;
A
#
# COMPACT_ATOMS: atom_id res chain seq x y z
N PHE A 1 5.24 2.22 4.99
CA PHE A 1 6.61 1.71 4.87
C PHE A 1 7.34 2.51 3.78
N ARG A 2 8.39 3.21 4.16
CA ARG A 2 9.23 4.00 3.26
C ARG A 2 10.64 3.40 3.23
N TYR A 3 11.19 3.19 2.04
CA TYR A 3 12.49 2.53 1.83
C TYR A 3 13.59 3.51 1.43
N LYS A 4 13.24 4.57 0.69
CA LYS A 4 14.16 5.60 0.20
C LYS A 4 13.64 7.00 0.50
N GLY A 5 14.56 7.95 0.70
CA GLY A 5 14.27 9.37 0.93
C GLY A 5 13.80 9.72 2.34
N LYS A 6 13.56 11.00 2.59
CA LYS A 6 13.11 11.53 3.89
C LYS A 6 11.63 11.20 4.13
N THR A 7 11.25 11.05 5.40
CA THR A 7 9.84 10.94 5.81
C THR A 7 9.06 12.17 5.35
N ILE A 8 7.91 11.95 4.73
CA ILE A 8 6.99 13.03 4.36
C ILE A 8 6.01 13.20 5.52
N PRO A 9 5.97 14.38 6.18
CA PRO A 9 5.02 14.63 7.24
C PRO A 9 3.58 14.61 6.70
N ALA A 10 2.64 14.19 7.55
CA ALA A 10 1.22 14.30 7.22
C ALA A 10 0.78 15.77 7.17
N LEU A 11 -0.24 16.08 6.37
CA LEU A 11 -0.80 17.45 6.28
C LEU A 11 -1.18 18.02 7.66
N LYS A 12 -1.63 17.16 8.58
CA LYS A 12 -1.91 17.55 9.97
C LYS A 12 -0.70 18.15 10.69
N GLY A 13 0.52 17.72 10.35
CA GLY A 13 1.76 18.27 10.92
C GLY A 13 2.04 19.73 10.52
N TYR A 14 1.42 20.22 9.44
CA TYR A 14 1.52 21.60 8.94
C TYR A 14 0.27 22.44 9.23
N ASP A 15 -0.74 21.85 9.87
CA ASP A 15 -2.05 22.48 10.07
C ASP A 15 -2.07 23.43 11.25
N ALA A 16 -1.62 24.66 11.06
CA ALA A 16 -1.74 25.74 12.03
C ALA A 16 -3.17 26.32 12.15
N SER A 17 -4.06 25.99 11.18
CA SER A 17 -5.41 26.56 11.10
C SER A 17 -6.49 25.61 11.60
N GLU A 18 -6.13 24.47 12.15
CA GLU A 18 -7.04 23.45 12.67
C GLU A 18 -8.14 23.01 11.67
N LYS A 19 -7.77 22.82 10.40
CA LYS A 19 -8.69 22.43 9.31
C LYS A 19 -8.50 21.00 8.80
N VAL A 20 -7.44 20.30 9.25
CA VAL A 20 -7.10 18.96 8.78
C VAL A 20 -7.54 17.91 9.78
N ILE A 21 -8.40 16.98 9.36
CA ILE A 21 -8.70 15.74 10.08
C ILE A 21 -7.64 14.71 9.67
N TYR A 22 -6.92 14.14 10.63
CA TYR A 22 -6.01 13.04 10.37
C TYR A 22 -6.72 11.70 10.55
N LEU A 23 -6.64 10.84 9.55
CA LEU A 23 -7.16 9.47 9.59
C LEU A 23 -6.01 8.47 9.57
N GLY A 24 -6.03 7.52 10.48
CA GLY A 24 -5.05 6.46 10.56
C GLY A 24 -5.70 5.08 10.71
N THR A 25 -4.98 4.03 10.32
CA THR A 25 -5.43 2.65 10.50
C THR A 25 -4.30 1.74 10.92
N PHE A 26 -4.58 0.81 11.81
CA PHE A 26 -3.66 -0.25 12.20
C PHE A 26 -3.72 -1.47 11.26
N SER A 27 -4.71 -1.55 10.37
CA SER A 27 -4.87 -2.65 9.41
C SER A 27 -3.67 -2.83 8.46
N LYS A 28 -2.94 -1.75 8.16
CA LYS A 28 -1.74 -1.80 7.30
C LYS A 28 -0.44 -1.91 8.10
N SER A 29 -0.44 -1.52 9.37
CA SER A 29 0.77 -1.45 10.19
C SER A 29 0.88 -2.59 11.21
N ILE A 30 -0.24 -3.20 11.61
CA ILE A 30 -0.26 -4.38 12.48
C ILE A 30 -0.73 -5.60 11.70
N ALA A 31 -2.02 -5.68 11.39
CA ALA A 31 -2.61 -6.77 10.63
C ALA A 31 -3.94 -6.34 10.01
N PRO A 32 -4.30 -6.80 8.80
CA PRO A 32 -5.60 -6.49 8.18
C PRO A 32 -6.80 -6.92 9.02
N ALA A 33 -6.67 -7.98 9.81
CA ALA A 33 -7.74 -8.52 10.65
C ALA A 33 -8.09 -7.65 11.86
N ILE A 34 -7.19 -6.75 12.31
CA ILE A 34 -7.43 -5.93 13.51
C ILE A 34 -8.60 -4.95 13.33
N ARG A 35 -8.91 -4.54 12.11
CA ARG A 35 -10.03 -3.65 11.74
C ARG A 35 -10.17 -2.39 12.60
N LEU A 36 -9.07 -1.86 13.13
CA LEU A 36 -9.03 -0.69 13.99
C LEU A 36 -8.47 0.50 13.23
N SER A 37 -9.26 1.57 13.17
CA SER A 37 -8.87 2.88 12.62
C SER A 37 -9.10 3.96 13.66
N TYR A 38 -8.44 5.08 13.50
CA TYR A 38 -8.57 6.23 14.39
C TYR A 38 -8.59 7.53 13.60
N MET A 39 -9.17 8.57 14.20
CA MET A 39 -9.10 9.93 13.67
C MET A 39 -8.65 10.91 14.74
N VAL A 40 -7.88 11.91 14.32
CA VAL A 40 -7.48 13.04 15.14
C VAL A 40 -8.21 14.26 14.62
N LEU A 41 -9.15 14.75 15.43
CA LEU A 41 -9.99 15.88 15.08
C LEU A 41 -9.29 17.20 15.48
N PRO A 42 -9.45 18.28 14.70
CA PRO A 42 -9.19 19.63 15.16
C PRO A 42 -10.08 19.99 16.36
N LYS A 43 -9.61 20.90 17.24
CA LYS A 43 -10.35 21.27 18.46
C LYS A 43 -11.82 21.64 18.22
N PRO A 44 -12.15 22.53 17.25
CA PRO A 44 -13.56 22.90 17.02
C PRO A 44 -14.44 21.72 16.64
N LEU A 45 -13.90 20.74 15.90
CA LEU A 45 -14.62 19.53 15.52
C LEU A 45 -14.69 18.51 16.66
N LEU A 46 -13.68 18.46 17.53
CA LEU A 46 -13.68 17.61 18.73
C LEU A 46 -14.80 18.02 19.68
N GLU A 47 -14.95 19.32 19.95
CA GLU A 47 -16.03 19.86 20.78
C GLU A 47 -17.41 19.53 20.20
N ALA A 48 -17.59 19.71 18.90
CA ALA A 48 -18.84 19.35 18.22
C ALA A 48 -19.11 17.85 18.25
N TYR A 49 -18.08 17.03 18.13
CA TYR A 49 -18.16 15.57 18.21
C TYR A 49 -18.59 15.12 19.61
N GLU A 50 -17.98 15.66 20.67
CA GLU A 50 -18.31 15.34 22.06
C GLU A 50 -19.75 15.70 22.40
N GLN A 51 -20.25 16.82 21.90
CA GLN A 51 -21.64 17.24 22.12
C GLN A 51 -22.66 16.38 21.37
N LYS A 52 -22.37 16.02 20.09
CA LYS A 52 -23.35 15.39 19.21
C LYS A 52 -23.23 13.87 19.14
N ALA A 53 -22.04 13.33 19.30
CA ALA A 53 -21.74 11.92 19.09
C ALA A 53 -21.46 11.13 20.38
N ARG A 54 -21.55 11.75 21.56
CA ARG A 54 -21.28 11.07 22.85
C ARG A 54 -22.17 9.84 23.11
N PHE A 55 -23.32 9.76 22.44
CA PHE A 55 -24.22 8.62 22.55
C PHE A 55 -23.96 7.52 21.52
N VAL A 56 -23.05 7.76 20.59
CA VAL A 56 -22.68 6.77 19.56
C VAL A 56 -21.65 5.82 20.17
N ASN A 57 -22.02 4.57 20.30
CA ASN A 57 -21.08 3.55 20.76
C ASN A 57 -20.03 3.28 19.71
N SER A 58 -18.77 3.12 20.13
CA SER A 58 -17.70 2.66 19.24
C SER A 58 -18.02 1.27 18.71
N THR A 59 -17.85 1.10 17.40
CA THR A 59 -17.97 -0.22 16.75
C THR A 59 -16.72 -1.09 16.95
N VAL A 60 -15.66 -0.52 17.50
CA VAL A 60 -14.40 -1.22 17.78
C VAL A 60 -14.45 -1.82 19.18
N SER A 61 -14.13 -3.10 19.29
CA SER A 61 -14.04 -3.84 20.56
C SER A 61 -13.08 -3.14 21.54
N LYS A 62 -13.51 -2.95 22.78
CA LYS A 62 -12.63 -2.42 23.84
C LYS A 62 -11.44 -3.34 24.13
N VAL A 63 -11.62 -4.65 23.95
CA VAL A 63 -10.53 -5.62 24.13
C VAL A 63 -9.46 -5.39 23.09
N ASP A 64 -9.82 -5.22 21.81
CA ASP A 64 -8.87 -4.95 20.73
C ASP A 64 -8.15 -3.61 20.94
N GLN A 65 -8.86 -2.59 21.41
CA GLN A 65 -8.25 -1.31 21.78
C GLN A 65 -7.21 -1.46 22.88
N LEU A 66 -7.50 -2.23 23.94
CA LEU A 66 -6.57 -2.49 25.06
C LEU A 66 -5.36 -3.32 24.59
N ILE A 67 -5.56 -4.30 23.70
CA ILE A 67 -4.46 -5.08 23.10
C ILE A 67 -3.52 -4.14 22.34
N VAL A 68 -4.07 -3.29 21.47
CA VAL A 68 -3.26 -2.34 20.68
C VAL A 68 -2.57 -1.31 21.59
N GLN A 69 -3.25 -0.83 22.62
CA GLN A 69 -2.66 0.08 23.61
C GLN A 69 -1.41 -0.55 24.24
N LYS A 70 -1.53 -1.75 24.82
CA LYS A 70 -0.39 -2.45 25.43
C LYS A 70 0.72 -2.74 24.41
N PHE A 71 0.35 -3.14 23.18
CA PHE A 71 1.31 -3.39 22.13
C PHE A 71 2.15 -2.16 21.79
N ILE A 72 1.56 -0.95 21.88
CA ILE A 72 2.26 0.32 21.68
C ILE A 72 3.09 0.67 22.93
N GLU A 73 2.49 0.67 24.12
CA GLU A 73 3.12 1.10 25.37
C GLU A 73 4.35 0.26 25.74
N GLU A 74 4.33 -1.05 25.45
CA GLU A 74 5.43 -1.96 25.72
C GLU A 74 6.51 -1.97 24.61
N GLY A 75 6.38 -1.09 23.58
CA GLY A 75 7.34 -0.94 22.48
C GLY A 75 7.33 -2.07 21.46
N TYR A 76 6.37 -3.00 21.53
CA TYR A 76 6.24 -4.08 20.54
C TYR A 76 5.87 -3.55 19.16
N TYR A 77 5.07 -2.48 19.10
CA TYR A 77 4.65 -1.87 17.84
C TYR A 77 5.83 -1.35 17.02
N GLU A 78 6.75 -0.63 17.63
CA GLU A 78 7.94 -0.13 16.93
C GLU A 78 8.84 -1.25 16.45
N ARG A 79 9.06 -2.27 17.29
CA ARG A 79 9.82 -3.47 16.90
C ARG A 79 9.18 -4.19 15.74
N HIS A 80 7.86 -4.35 15.77
CA HIS A 80 7.10 -4.94 14.68
C HIS A 80 7.24 -4.14 13.38
N LEU A 81 7.08 -2.82 13.42
CA LEU A 81 7.23 -1.94 12.26
C LEU A 81 8.63 -2.03 11.64
N ASN A 82 9.67 -2.05 12.47
CA ASN A 82 11.05 -2.13 12.00
C ASN A 82 11.33 -3.48 11.33
N LYS A 83 10.88 -4.59 11.94
CA LYS A 83 10.99 -5.94 11.37
C LYS A 83 10.23 -6.04 10.04
N THR A 84 9.00 -5.55 10.00
CA THR A 84 8.15 -5.60 8.81
C THR A 84 8.72 -4.72 7.68
N ARG A 85 9.26 -3.54 8.01
CA ARG A 85 9.93 -2.66 7.04
C ARG A 85 11.15 -3.34 6.42
N ALA A 86 11.99 -4.00 7.22
CA ALA A 86 13.15 -4.73 6.72
C ALA A 86 12.74 -5.87 5.78
N LEU A 87 11.72 -6.64 6.16
CA LEU A 87 11.18 -7.74 5.37
C LEU A 87 10.61 -7.24 4.01
N TYR A 88 9.79 -6.20 4.04
CA TYR A 88 9.21 -5.65 2.82
C TYR A 88 10.26 -4.99 1.92
N LYS A 89 11.28 -4.36 2.52
CA LYS A 89 12.40 -3.82 1.76
C LYS A 89 13.16 -4.91 1.02
N SER A 90 13.46 -6.03 1.66
CA SER A 90 14.13 -7.17 1.04
C SER A 90 13.34 -7.70 -0.16
N ARG A 91 12.05 -7.94 0.02
CA ARG A 91 11.14 -8.38 -1.05
C ARG A 91 11.02 -7.37 -2.20
N HIS A 92 10.94 -6.09 -1.86
CA HIS A 92 10.96 -5.00 -2.83
C HIS A 92 12.23 -5.00 -3.67
N ASP A 93 13.39 -5.08 -3.03
CA ASP A 93 14.69 -5.02 -3.71
C ASP A 93 14.85 -6.22 -4.65
N VAL A 94 14.41 -7.42 -4.25
CA VAL A 94 14.37 -8.61 -5.11
C VAL A 94 13.46 -8.39 -6.32
N LEU A 95 12.25 -7.85 -6.12
CA LEU A 95 11.32 -7.61 -7.22
C LEU A 95 11.88 -6.58 -8.21
N ILE A 96 12.44 -5.48 -7.73
CA ILE A 96 13.08 -4.47 -8.59
C ILE A 96 14.23 -5.07 -9.40
N GLU A 97 15.06 -5.91 -8.79
CA GLU A 97 16.17 -6.57 -9.46
C GLU A 97 15.68 -7.46 -10.61
N GLU A 98 14.68 -8.31 -10.35
CA GLU A 98 14.12 -9.22 -11.36
C GLU A 98 13.36 -8.49 -12.49
N LEU A 99 12.83 -7.29 -12.23
CA LEU A 99 12.13 -6.48 -13.24
C LEU A 99 13.05 -5.59 -14.08
N ARG A 100 14.33 -5.42 -13.70
CA ARG A 100 15.30 -4.60 -14.47
C ARG A 100 15.37 -4.92 -15.96
N PRO A 101 15.35 -6.20 -16.38
CA PRO A 101 15.40 -6.55 -17.81
C PRO A 101 14.21 -6.02 -18.63
N MET A 102 13.14 -5.57 -17.99
CA MET A 102 11.95 -5.02 -18.64
C MET A 102 12.01 -3.48 -18.82
N ALA A 103 13.12 -2.84 -18.50
CA ALA A 103 13.26 -1.38 -18.54
C ALA A 103 12.99 -0.77 -19.93
N ASP A 104 13.19 -1.52 -20.99
CA ASP A 104 12.94 -1.09 -22.38
C ASP A 104 11.44 -1.10 -22.74
N ILE A 105 10.63 -1.89 -22.06
CA ILE A 105 9.20 -2.04 -22.35
C ILE A 105 8.28 -1.42 -21.31
N CYS A 106 8.77 -1.19 -20.09
CA CYS A 106 7.97 -0.54 -19.03
C CYS A 106 8.79 0.37 -18.13
N THR A 107 8.11 1.34 -17.53
CA THR A 107 8.66 2.21 -16.48
C THR A 107 8.11 1.78 -15.14
N ILE A 108 9.00 1.57 -14.15
CA ILE A 108 8.63 1.23 -12.78
C ILE A 108 8.46 2.50 -11.96
N SER A 109 7.38 2.59 -11.20
CA SER A 109 7.12 3.67 -10.24
C SER A 109 6.57 3.13 -8.91
N GLY A 110 6.53 3.98 -7.88
CA GLY A 110 6.13 3.57 -6.53
C GLY A 110 7.26 2.90 -5.72
N GLU A 111 8.49 2.87 -6.20
CA GLU A 111 9.63 2.17 -5.59
C GLU A 111 10.12 2.75 -4.25
N ASN A 112 9.71 3.95 -3.88
CA ASN A 112 10.23 4.60 -2.67
C ASN A 112 9.50 4.18 -1.39
N ALA A 113 8.30 3.66 -1.50
CA ALA A 113 7.46 3.33 -0.35
C ALA A 113 6.30 2.40 -0.72
N GLY A 114 5.67 1.81 0.30
CA GLY A 114 4.46 1.00 0.14
C GLY A 114 4.77 -0.48 -0.03
N VAL A 115 3.81 -1.22 -0.56
CA VAL A 115 3.87 -2.68 -0.76
C VAL A 115 3.45 -3.09 -2.17
N HIS A 116 3.39 -2.11 -3.06
CA HIS A 116 3.03 -2.27 -4.47
C HIS A 116 3.99 -1.47 -5.35
N LEU A 117 4.22 -1.96 -6.57
CA LEU A 117 4.86 -1.25 -7.66
C LEU A 117 3.86 -1.03 -8.78
N LEU A 118 4.05 0.03 -9.55
CA LEU A 118 3.32 0.28 -10.78
C LEU A 118 4.27 0.12 -11.96
N LEU A 119 3.88 -0.70 -12.92
CA LEU A 119 4.58 -0.90 -14.19
C LEU A 119 3.75 -0.26 -15.29
N THR A 120 4.24 0.84 -15.85
CA THR A 120 3.61 1.53 -16.98
C THR A 120 4.27 1.10 -18.27
N PHE A 121 3.52 0.39 -19.12
CA PHE A 121 4.00 -0.22 -20.35
C PHE A 121 4.03 0.77 -21.53
N GLN A 122 4.99 0.54 -22.43
CA GLN A 122 5.22 1.36 -23.63
C GLN A 122 5.30 0.51 -24.90
N ASN A 123 5.08 -0.80 -24.79
CA ASN A 123 5.15 -1.76 -25.88
C ASN A 123 3.84 -1.89 -26.70
N GLY A 124 2.83 -1.04 -26.43
CA GLY A 124 1.56 -1.03 -27.15
C GLY A 124 0.51 -2.00 -26.63
N MET A 125 0.85 -2.87 -25.68
CA MET A 125 -0.12 -3.79 -25.05
C MET A 125 -1.13 -3.03 -24.18
N THR A 126 -2.36 -3.52 -24.13
CA THR A 126 -3.41 -3.02 -23.22
C THR A 126 -3.27 -3.63 -21.82
N GLU A 127 -3.92 -3.02 -20.81
CA GLU A 127 -3.98 -3.62 -19.46
C GLU A 127 -4.63 -5.01 -19.48
N GLU A 128 -5.67 -5.18 -20.30
CA GLU A 128 -6.40 -6.44 -20.44
C GLU A 128 -5.50 -7.55 -21.01
N GLU A 129 -4.75 -7.27 -22.08
CA GLU A 129 -3.78 -8.21 -22.65
C GLU A 129 -2.69 -8.61 -21.65
N LEU A 130 -2.17 -7.64 -20.88
CA LEU A 130 -1.14 -7.90 -19.85
C LEU A 130 -1.70 -8.78 -18.73
N ILE A 131 -2.93 -8.55 -18.30
CA ILE A 131 -3.62 -9.33 -17.25
C ILE A 131 -3.88 -10.75 -17.75
N ASP A 132 -4.38 -10.90 -18.98
CA ASP A 132 -4.68 -12.21 -19.57
C ASP A 132 -3.42 -13.05 -19.75
N ARG A 133 -2.30 -12.46 -20.19
CA ARG A 133 -1.02 -13.16 -20.31
C ARG A 133 -0.50 -13.64 -18.97
N ALA A 134 -0.56 -12.77 -17.93
CA ALA A 134 -0.19 -13.15 -16.57
C ALA A 134 -1.07 -14.26 -15.99
N ALA A 135 -2.38 -14.22 -16.29
CA ALA A 135 -3.33 -15.24 -15.84
C ALA A 135 -3.06 -16.64 -16.45
N ARG A 136 -2.53 -16.72 -17.68
CA ARG A 136 -2.11 -17.99 -18.31
C ARG A 136 -0.94 -18.63 -17.57
N GLU A 137 -0.11 -17.82 -16.91
CA GLU A 137 1.00 -18.27 -16.04
C GLU A 137 0.58 -18.47 -14.57
N ASP A 138 -0.73 -18.51 -14.30
CA ASP A 138 -1.30 -18.62 -12.94
C ASP A 138 -0.87 -17.47 -12.00
N ILE A 139 -0.64 -16.28 -12.57
CA ILE A 139 -0.26 -15.09 -11.85
C ILE A 139 -1.37 -14.05 -11.94
N ARG A 140 -1.89 -13.63 -10.76
CA ARG A 140 -2.89 -12.60 -10.69
C ARG A 140 -2.25 -11.22 -10.52
N VAL A 141 -2.49 -10.34 -11.47
CA VAL A 141 -2.11 -8.93 -11.45
C VAL A 141 -3.35 -8.05 -11.60
N TYR A 142 -3.22 -6.74 -11.38
CA TYR A 142 -4.35 -5.81 -11.44
C TYR A 142 -4.01 -4.65 -12.35
N GLY A 143 -4.97 -4.22 -13.17
CA GLY A 143 -4.88 -2.99 -13.94
C GLY A 143 -5.09 -1.77 -13.05
N LEU A 144 -4.40 -0.67 -13.32
CA LEU A 144 -4.62 0.58 -12.59
C LEU A 144 -5.99 1.19 -12.94
N SER A 145 -6.55 0.87 -14.10
CA SER A 145 -7.90 1.29 -14.51
C SER A 145 -8.99 0.87 -13.54
N ASP A 146 -8.87 -0.28 -12.87
CA ASP A 146 -9.83 -0.78 -11.87
C ASP A 146 -10.01 0.16 -10.67
N TYR A 147 -9.06 1.06 -10.44
CA TYR A 147 -9.05 2.01 -9.32
C TYR A 147 -9.47 3.42 -9.71
N ARG A 148 -9.92 3.63 -10.96
CA ARG A 148 -10.30 4.93 -11.49
C ARG A 148 -11.80 5.18 -11.39
N ILE A 149 -12.15 6.44 -11.16
CA ILE A 149 -13.55 6.88 -11.11
C ILE A 149 -14.05 7.33 -12.50
N LYS A 150 -13.15 7.70 -13.42
CA LYS A 150 -13.48 8.22 -14.76
C LYS A 150 -12.89 7.33 -15.86
N GLU A 151 -13.74 6.83 -16.76
CA GLU A 151 -13.36 5.94 -17.87
C GLU A 151 -12.61 6.62 -19.04
N ASN A 152 -12.53 7.95 -19.11
CA ASN A 152 -12.12 8.68 -20.32
C ASN A 152 -10.67 9.21 -20.32
N CYS A 153 -9.72 8.54 -19.67
CA CYS A 153 -8.31 8.89 -19.81
C CYS A 153 -7.60 7.93 -20.76
N LYS A 154 -7.11 8.41 -21.89
CA LYS A 154 -6.14 7.72 -22.75
C LYS A 154 -4.79 7.65 -22.00
N GLU A 155 -4.69 6.78 -21.03
CA GLU A 155 -3.45 6.59 -20.29
C GLU A 155 -2.79 5.28 -20.75
N LYS A 156 -1.47 5.21 -20.54
CA LYS A 156 -0.68 4.02 -20.85
C LYS A 156 -1.12 2.86 -19.95
N ALA A 157 -1.09 1.65 -20.48
CA ALA A 157 -1.37 0.43 -19.73
C ALA A 157 -0.47 0.37 -18.50
N THR A 158 -1.07 0.26 -17.31
CA THR A 158 -0.35 0.27 -16.05
C THR A 158 -0.81 -0.88 -15.16
N ILE A 159 0.13 -1.75 -14.81
CA ILE A 159 -0.12 -2.92 -13.95
C ILE A 159 0.39 -2.64 -12.54
N LEU A 160 -0.42 -3.02 -11.56
CA LEU A 160 -0.12 -2.96 -10.14
C LEU A 160 0.36 -4.34 -9.65
N LEU A 161 1.60 -4.39 -9.14
CA LEU A 161 2.20 -5.60 -8.56
C LEU A 161 2.32 -5.46 -7.04
N GLY A 162 1.65 -6.35 -6.30
CA GLY A 162 1.79 -6.49 -4.84
C GLY A 162 2.80 -7.57 -4.50
N TYR A 163 3.67 -7.32 -3.50
CA TYR A 163 4.74 -8.26 -3.11
C TYR A 163 4.78 -8.58 -1.61
N ALA A 164 3.93 -7.97 -0.80
CA ALA A 164 4.01 -8.08 0.66
C ALA A 164 3.80 -9.50 1.21
N ASN A 165 2.98 -10.33 0.55
CA ASN A 165 2.60 -11.66 1.02
C ASN A 165 3.41 -12.81 0.39
N LEU A 166 4.34 -12.48 -0.52
CA LEU A 166 5.15 -13.47 -1.23
C LEU A 166 6.50 -13.67 -0.55
N THR A 167 7.06 -14.86 -0.65
CA THR A 167 8.48 -15.10 -0.32
C THR A 167 9.38 -14.56 -1.43
N GLU A 168 10.66 -14.34 -1.16
CA GLU A 168 11.62 -13.90 -2.18
C GLU A 168 11.73 -14.89 -3.34
N GLU A 169 11.67 -16.21 -3.07
CA GLU A 169 11.66 -17.25 -4.09
C GLU A 169 10.42 -17.15 -4.99
N GLN A 170 9.24 -16.98 -4.38
CA GLN A 170 7.99 -16.76 -5.13
C GLN A 170 8.05 -15.49 -5.99
N ILE A 171 8.63 -14.40 -5.47
CA ILE A 171 8.82 -13.15 -6.21
C ILE A 171 9.73 -13.39 -7.43
N ARG A 172 10.88 -14.05 -7.25
CA ARG A 172 11.80 -14.37 -8.36
C ARG A 172 11.11 -15.22 -9.43
N LYS A 173 10.40 -16.27 -9.01
CA LYS A 173 9.68 -17.14 -9.96
C LYS A 173 8.61 -16.36 -10.71
N ALA A 174 7.74 -15.62 -9.99
CA ALA A 174 6.66 -14.85 -10.63
C ALA A 174 7.20 -13.75 -11.56
N ALA A 175 8.22 -13.01 -11.16
CA ALA A 175 8.80 -11.95 -11.97
C ALA A 175 9.41 -12.50 -13.30
N ARG A 176 10.03 -13.69 -13.27
CA ARG A 176 10.55 -14.34 -14.48
C ARG A 176 9.42 -14.74 -15.42
N LEU A 177 8.38 -15.39 -14.92
CA LEU A 177 7.22 -15.77 -15.74
C LEU A 177 6.53 -14.54 -16.35
N LEU A 178 6.33 -13.48 -15.55
CA LEU A 178 5.76 -12.21 -16.04
C LEU A 178 6.62 -11.59 -17.13
N ARG A 179 7.94 -11.57 -16.94
CA ARG A 179 8.87 -11.08 -17.95
C ARG A 179 8.74 -11.85 -19.25
N ASP A 180 8.76 -13.17 -19.16
CA ASP A 180 8.74 -14.05 -20.34
C ASP A 180 7.41 -13.86 -21.10
N CYS A 181 6.25 -13.76 -20.45
CA CYS A 181 4.96 -13.56 -21.10
C CYS A 181 4.66 -12.13 -21.57
N TRP A 182 5.39 -11.11 -21.09
CA TRP A 182 5.19 -9.71 -21.47
C TRP A 182 6.22 -9.17 -22.48
N ILE A 183 7.35 -9.86 -22.67
CA ILE A 183 8.38 -9.49 -23.66
C ILE A 183 8.10 -10.14 -25.03
N GLU A 184 7.46 -11.33 -25.05
CA GLU A 184 7.03 -11.98 -26.28
C GLU A 184 5.78 -11.30 -26.90
#